data_5c27733e7994d5604bb3c8e530f44ff7
#
_entry.id   5c27733e7994d5604bb3c8e530f44ff7
#
_cell.length_a   1.000
_cell.length_b   1.000
_cell.length_c   1.000
_cell.angle_alpha   90.00
_cell.angle_beta   90.00
_cell.angle_gamma   90.00
#
_symmetry.space_group_name_H-M   'P 1'
#
loop_
_entity.id
_entity.type
_entity.pdbx_description
1 polymer ?
#
loop_
_entity_poly.entity_id
_entity_poly.type
_entity_poly.pdbx_seq_one_letter_code
_entity_poly.pdbx_strand_id
1 'polypeptide(L)'
;LRSLFGSRAFIGYVLCQVLASAIIFIFAGGGPYVVVTQMGRSSAEYGAWFASSGFAYLMGNVFCVKFSPRHSLDRLIWFGLSLQIVGALLNLAWGILGWNQVPSWLFGTHMIIMFGNAAVMANAAAGAISIRPQAAGTASGLMGFTQFGFGSLCSQAGAWLGGHFATPLPLNIAIFGTALACASAMIFLVPRRNLIATEEMIEKAEEETLV
;
A
#
# COMPACT_ATOMS: atom_id res chain seq x y z
N LEU A 1 -24.61 -1.47 8.61
CA LEU A 1 -23.45 -2.40 8.63
C LEU A 1 -23.68 -3.65 7.77
N ARG A 2 -24.77 -4.42 7.99
CA ARG A 2 -25.06 -5.64 7.18
C ARG A 2 -25.05 -5.38 5.67
N SER A 3 -25.48 -4.22 5.22
CA SER A 3 -25.53 -3.86 3.81
C SER A 3 -24.17 -3.50 3.18
N LEU A 4 -23.20 -3.09 3.97
CA LEU A 4 -21.83 -2.84 3.52
C LEU A 4 -21.05 -4.17 3.38
N PHE A 5 -21.18 -5.05 4.36
CA PHE A 5 -20.53 -6.37 4.32
C PHE A 5 -21.12 -7.32 3.27
N GLY A 6 -22.33 -7.03 2.73
CA GLY A 6 -22.91 -7.77 1.62
C GLY A 6 -22.28 -7.45 0.25
N SER A 7 -21.49 -6.38 0.14
CA SER A 7 -20.83 -5.99 -1.11
C SER A 7 -19.39 -6.55 -1.18
N ARG A 8 -19.15 -7.49 -2.10
CA ARG A 8 -17.81 -8.03 -2.34
C ARG A 8 -16.81 -6.93 -2.72
N ALA A 9 -17.23 -5.96 -3.52
CA ALA A 9 -16.40 -4.84 -3.93
C ALA A 9 -15.99 -3.97 -2.72
N PHE A 10 -16.91 -3.68 -1.79
CA PHE A 10 -16.59 -2.95 -0.56
C PHE A 10 -15.51 -3.66 0.26
N ILE A 11 -15.72 -4.98 0.50
CA ILE A 11 -14.73 -5.79 1.23
C ILE A 11 -13.39 -5.79 0.50
N GLY A 12 -13.38 -5.90 -0.83
CA GLY A 12 -12.18 -5.89 -1.65
C GLY A 12 -11.37 -4.60 -1.51
N TYR A 13 -12.02 -3.44 -1.63
CA TYR A 13 -11.36 -2.15 -1.44
C TYR A 13 -10.86 -1.93 -0.01
N VAL A 14 -11.65 -2.30 1.00
CA VAL A 14 -11.24 -2.20 2.41
C VAL A 14 -10.04 -3.10 2.68
N LEU A 15 -10.05 -4.36 2.23
CA LEU A 15 -8.91 -5.27 2.38
C LEU A 15 -7.68 -4.76 1.64
N CYS A 16 -7.85 -4.22 0.43
CA CYS A 16 -6.76 -3.64 -0.34
C CYS A 16 -6.11 -2.48 0.43
N GLN A 17 -6.91 -1.57 1.01
CA GLN A 17 -6.39 -0.48 1.83
C GLN A 17 -5.69 -0.97 3.11
N VAL A 18 -6.30 -1.92 3.83
CA VAL A 18 -5.77 -2.46 5.08
C VAL A 18 -4.44 -3.19 4.83
N LEU A 19 -4.36 -4.02 3.79
CA LEU A 19 -3.14 -4.73 3.43
C LEU A 19 -2.05 -3.79 2.91
N ALA A 20 -2.41 -2.75 2.15
CA ALA A 20 -1.46 -1.72 1.74
C ALA A 20 -0.89 -0.98 2.96
N SER A 21 -1.73 -0.62 3.94
CA SER A 21 -1.25 -0.01 5.18
C SER A 21 -0.39 -0.96 6.02
N ALA A 22 -0.70 -2.26 6.02
CA ALA A 22 0.07 -3.27 6.74
C ALA A 22 1.56 -3.28 6.33
N ILE A 23 1.87 -3.04 5.05
CA ILE A 23 3.25 -2.91 4.57
C ILE A 23 3.99 -1.80 5.32
N ILE A 24 3.35 -0.64 5.51
CA ILE A 24 3.93 0.49 6.27
C ILE A 24 4.21 0.06 7.71
N PHE A 25 3.22 -0.57 8.36
CA PHE A 25 3.31 -0.97 9.76
C PHE A 25 4.34 -2.10 9.98
N ILE A 26 4.42 -3.09 9.10
CA ILE A 26 5.45 -4.13 9.14
C ILE A 26 6.85 -3.49 9.09
N PHE A 27 7.07 -2.59 8.14
CA PHE A 27 8.36 -1.91 8.00
C PHE A 27 8.65 -0.96 9.17
N ALA A 28 7.65 -0.20 9.64
CA ALA A 28 7.83 0.69 10.79
C ALA A 28 8.18 -0.07 12.07
N GLY A 29 7.63 -1.28 12.27
CA GLY A 29 7.97 -2.14 13.41
C GLY A 29 9.34 -2.81 13.28
N GLY A 30 9.66 -3.37 12.11
CA GLY A 30 10.87 -4.17 11.87
C GLY A 30 12.08 -3.37 11.42
N GLY A 31 11.86 -2.28 10.69
CA GLY A 31 12.94 -1.47 10.10
C GLY A 31 13.99 -0.95 11.08
N PRO A 32 13.61 -0.44 12.28
CA PRO A 32 14.58 -0.02 13.27
C PRO A 32 15.55 -1.14 13.67
N TYR A 33 15.06 -2.36 13.86
CA TYR A 33 15.93 -3.51 14.20
C TYR A 33 16.89 -3.86 13.07
N VAL A 34 16.40 -3.84 11.84
CA VAL A 34 17.24 -4.11 10.66
C VAL A 34 18.35 -3.06 10.54
N VAL A 35 18.02 -1.77 10.62
CA VAL A 35 18.99 -0.70 10.38
C VAL A 35 19.91 -0.48 11.57
N VAL A 36 19.34 -0.43 12.79
CA VAL A 36 20.14 -0.10 13.98
C VAL A 36 20.86 -1.33 14.50
N THR A 37 20.17 -2.47 14.64
CA THR A 37 20.76 -3.65 15.28
C THR A 37 21.55 -4.50 14.28
N GLN A 38 21.01 -4.78 13.09
CA GLN A 38 21.67 -5.69 12.14
C GLN A 38 22.73 -4.96 11.29
N MET A 39 22.46 -3.70 10.84
CA MET A 39 23.41 -2.92 10.04
C MET A 39 24.34 -2.04 10.88
N GLY A 40 24.12 -1.94 12.20
CA GLY A 40 24.97 -1.14 13.12
C GLY A 40 24.88 0.37 12.88
N ARG A 41 23.75 0.88 12.34
CA ARG A 41 23.55 2.30 12.05
C ARG A 41 22.89 3.04 13.21
N SER A 42 23.01 4.36 13.22
CA SER A 42 22.38 5.17 14.27
C SER A 42 20.85 5.27 14.06
N SER A 43 20.12 5.48 15.15
CA SER A 43 18.67 5.76 15.10
C SER A 43 18.37 7.04 14.33
N ALA A 44 19.25 8.02 14.36
CA ALA A 44 19.12 9.27 13.59
C ALA A 44 19.22 9.00 12.08
N GLU A 45 20.17 8.13 11.66
CA GLU A 45 20.29 7.70 10.26
C GLU A 45 19.05 6.94 9.80
N TYR A 46 18.51 6.03 10.62
CA TYR A 46 17.22 5.39 10.33
C TYR A 46 16.11 6.41 10.13
N GLY A 47 15.99 7.40 11.03
CA GLY A 47 14.95 8.43 10.93
C GLY A 47 15.05 9.25 9.65
N ALA A 48 16.28 9.61 9.23
CA ALA A 48 16.51 10.33 7.97
C ALA A 48 16.10 9.52 6.73
N TRP A 49 16.48 8.25 6.70
CA TRP A 49 16.07 7.34 5.63
C TRP A 49 14.56 7.07 5.64
N PHE A 50 13.95 6.92 6.80
CA PHE A 50 12.50 6.73 6.91
C PHE A 50 11.73 7.96 6.43
N ALA A 51 12.24 9.16 6.69
CA ALA A 51 11.68 10.40 6.17
C ALA A 51 11.70 10.45 4.63
N SER A 52 12.74 9.91 3.97
CA SER A 52 12.78 9.81 2.51
C SER A 52 11.66 8.91 1.95
N SER A 53 11.32 7.83 2.65
CA SER A 53 10.18 6.98 2.31
C SER A 53 8.84 7.72 2.47
N GLY A 54 8.71 8.55 3.52
CA GLY A 54 7.58 9.46 3.71
C GLY A 54 7.46 10.48 2.58
N PHE A 55 8.58 11.02 2.11
CA PHE A 55 8.61 11.92 0.96
C PHE A 55 8.15 11.21 -0.32
N ALA A 56 8.59 9.98 -0.57
CA ALA A 56 8.11 9.20 -1.71
C ALA A 56 6.59 8.95 -1.64
N TYR A 57 6.06 8.69 -0.45
CA TYR A 57 4.60 8.57 -0.24
C TYR A 57 3.87 9.88 -0.55
N LEU A 58 4.39 11.04 -0.12
CA LEU A 58 3.84 12.35 -0.48
C LEU A 58 3.82 12.56 -2.00
N MET A 59 4.92 12.25 -2.68
CA MET A 59 5.00 12.34 -4.14
C MET A 59 3.99 11.44 -4.83
N GLY A 60 3.75 10.24 -4.31
CA GLY A 60 2.71 9.34 -4.78
C GLY A 60 1.31 9.93 -4.64
N ASN A 61 1.01 10.63 -3.52
CA ASN A 61 -0.26 11.34 -3.35
C ASN A 61 -0.42 12.49 -4.35
N VAL A 62 0.63 13.31 -4.54
CA VAL A 62 0.62 14.40 -5.54
C VAL A 62 0.39 13.85 -6.94
N PHE A 63 1.04 12.72 -7.28
CA PHE A 63 0.80 12.02 -8.54
C PHE A 63 -0.67 11.62 -8.66
N CYS A 64 -1.25 11.01 -7.64
CA CYS A 64 -2.67 10.60 -7.67
C CYS A 64 -3.61 11.78 -7.88
N VAL A 65 -3.42 12.89 -7.17
CA VAL A 65 -4.23 14.10 -7.34
C VAL A 65 -4.18 14.60 -8.79
N LYS A 66 -3.01 14.59 -9.42
CA LYS A 66 -2.82 15.05 -10.80
C LYS A 66 -3.43 14.11 -11.85
N PHE A 67 -3.39 12.80 -11.62
CA PHE A 67 -3.80 11.78 -12.60
C PHE A 67 -5.19 11.22 -12.36
N SER A 68 -5.75 11.37 -11.15
CA SER A 68 -7.11 10.91 -10.81
C SER A 68 -8.22 11.44 -11.74
N PRO A 69 -8.19 12.69 -12.24
CA PRO A 69 -9.21 13.17 -13.16
C PRO A 69 -9.21 12.46 -14.52
N ARG A 70 -8.09 11.82 -14.88
CA ARG A 70 -7.89 11.18 -16.21
C ARG A 70 -7.92 9.67 -16.19
N HIS A 71 -7.95 9.06 -15.01
CA HIS A 71 -7.85 7.61 -14.87
C HIS A 71 -8.85 7.09 -13.83
N SER A 72 -9.41 5.91 -14.08
CA SER A 72 -10.28 5.24 -13.11
C SER A 72 -9.52 4.88 -11.82
N LEU A 73 -10.25 4.84 -10.70
CA LEU A 73 -9.73 4.44 -9.39
C LEU A 73 -8.98 3.10 -9.47
N ASP A 74 -9.56 2.12 -10.18
CA ASP A 74 -8.99 0.79 -10.30
C ASP A 74 -7.68 0.79 -11.10
N ARG A 75 -7.54 1.62 -12.14
CA ARG A 75 -6.27 1.78 -12.87
C ARG A 75 -5.17 2.33 -11.97
N LEU A 76 -5.49 3.32 -11.14
CA LEU A 76 -4.52 3.89 -10.20
C LEU A 76 -4.15 2.90 -9.08
N ILE A 77 -5.10 2.07 -8.62
CA ILE A 77 -4.83 0.99 -7.68
C ILE A 77 -3.88 -0.03 -8.31
N TRP A 78 -4.16 -0.49 -9.54
CA TRP A 78 -3.28 -1.45 -10.24
C TRP A 78 -1.88 -0.89 -10.51
N PHE A 79 -1.78 0.38 -10.88
CA PHE A 79 -0.50 1.05 -11.01
C PHE A 79 0.26 1.05 -9.68
N GLY A 80 -0.40 1.41 -8.58
CA GLY A 80 0.20 1.39 -7.25
C GLY A 80 0.62 -0.01 -6.79
N LEU A 81 -0.25 -1.03 -7.02
CA LEU A 81 0.05 -2.42 -6.72
C LEU A 81 1.26 -2.95 -7.51
N SER A 82 1.37 -2.60 -8.79
CA SER A 82 2.52 -3.00 -9.60
C SER A 82 3.82 -2.45 -9.05
N LEU A 83 3.85 -1.19 -8.61
CA LEU A 83 5.01 -0.58 -7.96
C LEU A 83 5.31 -1.22 -6.59
N GLN A 84 4.29 -1.53 -5.80
CA GLN A 84 4.48 -2.23 -4.53
C GLN A 84 5.11 -3.61 -4.74
N ILE A 85 4.59 -4.39 -5.69
CA ILE A 85 5.10 -5.74 -5.99
C ILE A 85 6.53 -5.66 -6.53
N VAL A 86 6.81 -4.76 -7.48
CA VAL A 86 8.15 -4.56 -8.04
C VAL A 86 9.14 -4.13 -6.95
N GLY A 87 8.79 -3.12 -6.15
CA GLY A 87 9.64 -2.66 -5.06
C GLY A 87 9.89 -3.73 -4.00
N ALA A 88 8.85 -4.50 -3.63
CA ALA A 88 8.97 -5.59 -2.66
C ALA A 88 9.77 -6.78 -3.23
N LEU A 89 9.63 -7.09 -4.52
CA LEU A 89 10.42 -8.11 -5.21
C LEU A 89 11.90 -7.72 -5.27
N LEU A 90 12.20 -6.47 -5.61
CA LEU A 90 13.55 -5.94 -5.59
C LEU A 90 14.17 -6.00 -4.19
N ASN A 91 13.40 -5.61 -3.16
CA ASN A 91 13.83 -5.69 -1.77
C ASN A 91 14.11 -7.14 -1.35
N LEU A 92 13.26 -8.08 -1.74
CA LEU A 92 13.45 -9.51 -1.51
C LEU A 92 14.69 -10.04 -2.25
N ALA A 93 14.88 -9.68 -3.52
CA ALA A 93 16.02 -10.09 -4.33
C ALA A 93 17.35 -9.60 -3.72
N TRP A 94 17.41 -8.33 -3.31
CA TRP A 94 18.57 -7.78 -2.59
C TRP A 94 18.84 -8.52 -1.27
N GLY A 95 17.76 -8.91 -0.55
CA GLY A 95 17.87 -9.71 0.66
C GLY A 95 18.49 -11.08 0.43
N ILE A 96 18.10 -11.77 -0.64
CA ILE A 96 18.63 -13.08 -1.03
C ILE A 96 20.09 -12.98 -1.46
N LEU A 97 20.44 -11.91 -2.21
CA LEU A 97 21.81 -11.67 -2.68
C LEU A 97 22.76 -11.15 -1.57
N GLY A 98 22.24 -10.87 -0.37
CA GLY A 98 23.01 -10.32 0.73
C GLY A 98 23.45 -8.86 0.55
N TRP A 99 22.88 -8.13 -0.40
CA TRP A 99 23.28 -6.75 -0.72
C TRP A 99 22.52 -5.69 0.10
N ASN A 100 21.59 -6.09 0.91
CA ASN A 100 20.79 -5.22 1.78
C ASN A 100 21.49 -4.87 3.12
N GLN A 101 22.81 -4.90 3.16
CA GLN A 101 23.63 -4.45 4.29
C GLN A 101 23.81 -2.91 4.31
N VAL A 102 23.34 -2.21 3.27
CA VAL A 102 23.45 -0.78 3.12
C VAL A 102 22.05 -0.14 3.12
N PRO A 103 21.78 0.86 3.98
CA PRO A 103 20.46 1.48 4.08
C PRO A 103 19.90 2.00 2.75
N SER A 104 20.76 2.50 1.85
CA SER A 104 20.31 3.01 0.54
C SER A 104 19.60 1.98 -0.33
N TRP A 105 19.97 0.71 -0.29
CA TRP A 105 19.28 -0.35 -1.03
C TRP A 105 17.92 -0.67 -0.40
N LEU A 106 17.89 -0.84 0.93
CA LEU A 106 16.68 -1.10 1.67
C LEU A 106 15.64 0.01 1.46
N PHE A 107 16.05 1.26 1.65
CA PHE A 107 15.14 2.41 1.54
C PHE A 107 14.86 2.80 0.10
N GLY A 108 15.78 2.61 -0.84
CA GLY A 108 15.54 2.86 -2.26
C GLY A 108 14.39 2.02 -2.81
N THR A 109 14.38 0.71 -2.50
CA THR A 109 13.28 -0.17 -2.87
C THR A 109 12.01 0.13 -2.08
N HIS A 110 12.13 0.51 -0.80
CA HIS A 110 11.01 0.91 0.03
C HIS A 110 10.34 2.21 -0.46
N MET A 111 11.10 3.17 -0.99
CA MET A 111 10.55 4.38 -1.61
C MET A 111 9.65 4.05 -2.81
N ILE A 112 10.01 3.06 -3.63
CA ILE A 112 9.16 2.58 -4.74
C ILE A 112 7.85 2.01 -4.18
N ILE A 113 7.95 1.20 -3.12
CA ILE A 113 6.78 0.65 -2.42
C ILE A 113 5.89 1.77 -1.89
N MET A 114 6.46 2.78 -1.22
CA MET A 114 5.73 3.87 -0.60
C MET A 114 5.04 4.78 -1.62
N PHE A 115 5.69 5.06 -2.75
CA PHE A 115 5.06 5.79 -3.84
C PHE A 115 3.82 5.04 -4.39
N GLY A 116 3.96 3.75 -4.66
CA GLY A 116 2.85 2.88 -5.07
C GLY A 116 1.76 2.77 -4.00
N ASN A 117 2.15 2.71 -2.74
CA ASN A 117 1.23 2.60 -1.59
C ASN A 117 0.28 3.81 -1.50
N ALA A 118 0.77 5.01 -1.74
CA ALA A 118 -0.07 6.21 -1.79
C ALA A 118 -1.20 6.07 -2.82
N ALA A 119 -0.88 5.55 -4.01
CA ALA A 119 -1.88 5.33 -5.05
C ALA A 119 -2.92 4.27 -4.64
N VAL A 120 -2.47 3.15 -4.04
CA VAL A 120 -3.38 2.10 -3.57
C VAL A 120 -4.30 2.63 -2.47
N MET A 121 -3.74 3.21 -1.41
CA MET A 121 -4.53 3.61 -0.23
C MET A 121 -5.57 4.68 -0.56
N ALA A 122 -5.18 5.75 -1.26
CA ALA A 122 -6.10 6.84 -1.59
C ALA A 122 -7.27 6.37 -2.47
N ASN A 123 -6.97 5.58 -3.51
CA ASN A 123 -7.98 5.15 -4.46
C ASN A 123 -8.83 3.98 -3.92
N ALA A 124 -8.27 3.07 -3.13
CA ALA A 124 -9.06 2.03 -2.47
C ALA A 124 -10.02 2.61 -1.43
N ALA A 125 -9.60 3.62 -0.67
CA ALA A 125 -10.48 4.36 0.23
C ALA A 125 -11.63 5.04 -0.51
N ALA A 126 -11.33 5.76 -1.59
CA ALA A 126 -12.35 6.39 -2.43
C ALA A 126 -13.30 5.35 -3.04
N GLY A 127 -12.78 4.22 -3.55
CA GLY A 127 -13.57 3.12 -4.08
C GLY A 127 -14.52 2.52 -3.05
N ALA A 128 -14.08 2.28 -1.83
CA ALA A 128 -14.92 1.77 -0.75
C ALA A 128 -16.07 2.73 -0.39
N ILE A 129 -15.76 4.03 -0.29
CA ILE A 129 -16.75 5.07 0.06
C ILE A 129 -17.76 5.25 -1.07
N SER A 130 -17.34 5.17 -2.33
CA SER A 130 -18.21 5.37 -3.51
C SER A 130 -19.30 4.31 -3.65
N ILE A 131 -19.14 3.11 -3.08
CA ILE A 131 -20.13 2.03 -3.15
C ILE A 131 -21.43 2.40 -2.43
N ARG A 132 -21.34 3.13 -1.30
CA ARG A 132 -22.50 3.64 -0.56
C ARG A 132 -22.23 5.02 0.04
N PRO A 133 -22.41 6.09 -0.73
CA PRO A 133 -22.14 7.45 -0.26
C PRO A 133 -22.92 7.84 1.00
N GLN A 134 -24.14 7.29 1.17
CA GLN A 134 -24.99 7.55 2.35
C GLN A 134 -24.40 6.97 3.64
N ALA A 135 -23.50 6.01 3.55
CA ALA A 135 -22.84 5.38 4.69
C ALA A 135 -21.33 5.76 4.78
N ALA A 136 -20.92 6.86 4.13
CA ALA A 136 -19.51 7.27 4.02
C ALA A 136 -18.81 7.41 5.38
N GLY A 137 -19.48 8.03 6.35
CA GLY A 137 -18.92 8.17 7.72
C GLY A 137 -18.70 6.83 8.40
N THR A 138 -19.65 5.89 8.29
CA THR A 138 -19.51 4.53 8.86
C THR A 138 -18.43 3.75 8.13
N ALA A 139 -18.36 3.86 6.80
CA ALA A 139 -17.32 3.22 6.00
C ALA A 139 -15.93 3.72 6.38
N SER A 140 -15.73 5.03 6.48
CA SER A 140 -14.45 5.64 6.87
C SER A 140 -14.03 5.26 8.29
N GLY A 141 -14.96 5.26 9.25
CA GLY A 141 -14.70 4.83 10.62
C GLY A 141 -14.28 3.37 10.70
N LEU A 142 -14.98 2.48 9.98
CA LEU A 142 -14.63 1.05 9.92
C LEU A 142 -13.26 0.84 9.28
N MET A 143 -12.97 1.55 8.18
CA MET A 143 -11.69 1.50 7.49
C MET A 143 -10.55 1.94 8.41
N GLY A 144 -10.69 3.08 9.10
CA GLY A 144 -9.70 3.57 10.06
C GLY A 144 -9.48 2.58 11.21
N PHE A 145 -10.55 2.08 11.81
CA PHE A 145 -10.47 1.08 12.89
C PHE A 145 -9.72 -0.18 12.42
N THR A 146 -10.10 -0.72 11.26
CA THR A 146 -9.48 -1.94 10.73
C THR A 146 -8.02 -1.70 10.35
N GLN A 147 -7.72 -0.54 9.75
CA GLN A 147 -6.36 -0.14 9.36
C GLN A 147 -5.43 -0.08 10.55
N PHE A 148 -5.80 0.67 11.60
CA PHE A 148 -4.94 0.84 12.78
C PHE A 148 -4.93 -0.41 13.67
N GLY A 149 -6.07 -1.09 13.82
CA GLY A 149 -6.16 -2.32 14.60
C GLY A 149 -5.32 -3.44 13.99
N PHE A 150 -5.46 -3.71 12.69
CA PHE A 150 -4.64 -4.69 11.98
C PHE A 150 -3.19 -4.22 11.84
N GLY A 151 -3.00 -2.91 11.60
CA GLY A 151 -1.68 -2.30 11.49
C GLY A 151 -0.83 -2.47 12.75
N SER A 152 -1.43 -2.35 13.94
CA SER A 152 -0.70 -2.56 15.20
C SER A 152 -0.20 -4.01 15.34
N LEU A 153 -1.01 -4.99 14.94
CA LEU A 153 -0.59 -6.40 14.90
C LEU A 153 0.54 -6.62 13.89
N CYS A 154 0.43 -5.99 12.73
CA CYS A 154 1.46 -6.03 11.69
C CYS A 154 2.77 -5.38 12.15
N SER A 155 2.69 -4.26 12.88
CA SER A 155 3.87 -3.61 13.45
C SER A 155 4.56 -4.50 14.48
N GLN A 156 3.79 -5.15 15.34
CA GLN A 156 4.33 -6.11 16.30
C GLN A 156 4.97 -7.32 15.63
N ALA A 157 4.34 -7.87 14.57
CA ALA A 157 4.92 -8.93 13.77
C ALA A 157 6.22 -8.47 13.08
N GLY A 158 6.25 -7.26 12.52
CA GLY A 158 7.46 -6.66 11.95
C GLY A 158 8.58 -6.51 12.96
N ALA A 159 8.29 -6.02 14.16
CA ALA A 159 9.25 -5.91 15.25
C ALA A 159 9.81 -7.28 15.67
N TRP A 160 8.95 -8.29 15.76
CA TRP A 160 9.37 -9.66 16.05
C TRP A 160 10.28 -10.23 14.95
N LEU A 161 9.90 -10.06 13.68
CA LEU A 161 10.72 -10.50 12.55
C LEU A 161 12.09 -9.80 12.52
N GLY A 162 12.11 -8.48 12.71
CA GLY A 162 13.36 -7.71 12.74
C GLY A 162 14.25 -8.04 13.94
N GLY A 163 13.67 -8.36 15.09
CA GLY A 163 14.39 -8.61 16.33
C GLY A 163 14.88 -10.04 16.52
N HIS A 164 14.18 -11.04 15.95
CA HIS A 164 14.55 -12.46 16.14
C HIS A 164 15.51 -13.00 15.10
N PHE A 165 15.56 -12.42 13.92
CA PHE A 165 16.40 -12.91 12.83
C PHE A 165 17.60 -11.97 12.61
N ALA A 166 18.76 -12.56 12.31
CA ALA A 166 19.98 -11.82 12.04
C ALA A 166 20.03 -11.21 10.63
N THR A 167 19.00 -11.41 9.83
CA THR A 167 18.91 -10.94 8.44
C THR A 167 17.57 -10.24 8.20
N PRO A 168 17.49 -9.25 7.30
CA PRO A 168 16.25 -8.58 6.95
C PRO A 168 15.31 -9.44 6.06
N LEU A 169 15.77 -10.62 5.63
CA LEU A 169 15.03 -11.49 4.69
C LEU A 169 13.61 -11.84 5.17
N PRO A 170 13.37 -12.24 6.45
CA PRO A 170 12.01 -12.55 6.90
C PRO A 170 11.07 -11.34 6.84
N LEU A 171 11.57 -10.14 7.13
CA LEU A 171 10.82 -8.90 7.00
C LEU A 171 10.45 -8.62 5.53
N ASN A 172 11.39 -8.82 4.62
CA ASN A 172 11.19 -8.63 3.18
C ASN A 172 10.17 -9.64 2.62
N ILE A 173 10.21 -10.90 3.07
CA ILE A 173 9.22 -11.92 2.72
C ILE A 173 7.82 -11.51 3.19
N ALA A 174 7.70 -11.01 4.42
CA ALA A 174 6.41 -10.55 4.96
C ALA A 174 5.84 -9.38 4.14
N ILE A 175 6.68 -8.40 3.78
CA ILE A 175 6.28 -7.27 2.94
C ILE A 175 5.84 -7.74 1.54
N PHE A 176 6.61 -8.61 0.90
CA PHE A 176 6.29 -9.15 -0.41
C PHE A 176 4.99 -9.98 -0.38
N GLY A 177 4.85 -10.86 0.60
CA GLY A 177 3.63 -11.65 0.80
C GLY A 177 2.38 -10.77 1.02
N THR A 178 2.53 -9.68 1.77
CA THR A 178 1.45 -8.70 2.00
C THR A 178 1.08 -7.95 0.71
N ALA A 179 2.06 -7.59 -0.12
CA ALA A 179 1.81 -6.97 -1.43
C ALA A 179 1.05 -7.92 -2.37
N LEU A 180 1.41 -9.21 -2.39
CA LEU A 180 0.70 -10.23 -3.16
C LEU A 180 -0.73 -10.46 -2.63
N ALA A 181 -0.91 -10.47 -1.31
CA ALA A 181 -2.24 -10.57 -0.71
C ALA A 181 -3.13 -9.39 -1.07
N CYS A 182 -2.55 -8.17 -1.11
CA CYS A 182 -3.26 -6.97 -1.54
C CYS A 182 -3.72 -7.08 -3.01
N ALA A 183 -2.85 -7.52 -3.91
CA ALA A 183 -3.19 -7.76 -5.31
C ALA A 183 -4.26 -8.86 -5.45
N SER A 184 -4.16 -9.92 -4.67
CA SER A 184 -5.16 -11.00 -4.64
C SER A 184 -6.52 -10.52 -4.20
N ALA A 185 -6.59 -9.65 -3.17
CA ALA A 185 -7.84 -9.03 -2.72
C ALA A 185 -8.50 -8.24 -3.86
N MET A 186 -7.70 -7.48 -4.62
CA MET A 186 -8.20 -6.71 -5.77
C MET A 186 -8.71 -7.63 -6.89
N ILE A 187 -7.99 -8.73 -7.22
CA ILE A 187 -8.36 -9.68 -8.28
C ILE A 187 -9.67 -10.41 -7.97
N PHE A 188 -9.78 -10.93 -6.75
CA PHE A 188 -10.86 -11.86 -6.42
C PHE A 188 -12.13 -11.19 -5.88
N LEU A 189 -12.01 -9.99 -5.29
CA LEU A 189 -13.11 -9.34 -4.61
C LEU A 189 -13.66 -8.12 -5.34
N VAL A 190 -12.85 -7.43 -6.16
CA VAL A 190 -13.32 -6.29 -6.94
C VAL A 190 -13.70 -6.74 -8.35
N PRO A 191 -15.01 -6.68 -8.70
CA PRO A 191 -15.47 -7.13 -10.01
C PRO A 191 -14.91 -6.25 -11.13
N ARG A 192 -14.36 -6.87 -12.18
CA ARG A 192 -13.86 -6.16 -13.38
C ARG A 192 -14.91 -5.31 -14.12
N ARG A 193 -16.18 -5.52 -13.83
CA ARG A 193 -17.29 -4.81 -14.46
C ARG A 193 -17.31 -3.30 -14.15
N ASN A 194 -16.69 -2.89 -13.04
CA ASN A 194 -16.58 -1.46 -12.69
C ASN A 194 -15.53 -0.73 -13.53
N LEU A 195 -14.54 -1.45 -14.09
CA LEU A 195 -13.53 -0.88 -14.98
C LEU A 195 -14.16 -0.35 -16.28
N ILE A 196 -15.04 -1.14 -16.91
CA ILE A 196 -15.66 -0.82 -18.19
C ILE A 196 -16.66 0.34 -18.04
N ALA A 197 -17.51 0.30 -17.01
CA ALA A 197 -18.50 1.34 -16.79
C ALA A 197 -17.89 2.72 -16.46
N THR A 198 -16.74 2.73 -15.80
CA THR A 198 -16.04 3.99 -15.49
C THR A 198 -15.30 4.53 -16.72
N GLU A 199 -14.79 3.67 -17.60
CA GLU A 199 -14.16 4.07 -18.86
C GLU A 199 -15.19 4.71 -19.81
N GLU A 200 -16.38 4.10 -19.96
CA GLU A 200 -17.48 4.66 -20.76
C GLU A 200 -17.99 6.01 -20.22
N MET A 201 -17.97 6.20 -18.90
CA MET A 201 -18.37 7.49 -18.29
C MET A 201 -17.31 8.58 -18.51
N ILE A 202 -16.02 8.23 -18.47
CA ILE A 202 -14.94 9.20 -18.72
C ILE A 202 -14.93 9.58 -20.20
N GLU A 203 -15.07 8.61 -21.11
CA GLU A 203 -15.11 8.84 -22.56
C GLU A 203 -16.28 9.75 -22.95
N LYS A 204 -17.48 9.53 -22.37
CA LYS A 204 -18.63 10.43 -22.56
C LYS A 204 -18.42 11.84 -22.03
N ALA A 205 -17.78 11.96 -20.86
CA ALA A 205 -17.49 13.27 -20.29
C ALA A 205 -16.44 14.05 -21.09
N GLU A 206 -15.48 13.37 -21.70
CA GLU A 206 -14.51 13.96 -22.62
C GLU A 206 -15.17 14.41 -23.94
N GLU A 207 -16.09 13.62 -24.49
CA GLU A 207 -16.87 13.99 -25.67
C GLU A 207 -17.75 15.22 -25.43
N GLU A 208 -18.43 15.30 -24.27
CA GLU A 208 -19.25 16.46 -23.90
C GLU A 208 -18.45 17.75 -23.67
N THR A 209 -17.14 17.64 -23.35
CA THR A 209 -16.29 18.83 -23.10
C THR A 209 -15.67 19.37 -24.41
N LEU A 210 -15.72 18.62 -25.51
CA LEU A 210 -15.17 18.98 -26.83
C LEU A 210 -16.22 19.61 -27.78
N VAL A 211 -17.49 19.67 -27.35
CA VAL A 211 -18.60 20.31 -28.07
C VAL A 211 -18.94 21.66 -27.42
#